data_ad7daf157f13ab84665d52a78843a2ed
#
_entry.id   ad7daf157f13ab84665d52a78843a2ed
#
_cell.length_a   1.000
_cell.length_b   1.000
_cell.length_c   1.000
_cell.angle_alpha   90.00
_cell.angle_beta   90.00
_cell.angle_gamma   90.00
#
_symmetry.space_group_name_H-M   'P 1'
#
loop_
_entity.id
_entity.type
_entity.pdbx_description
1 polymer ?
#
loop_
_entity_poly.entity_id
_entity_poly.type
_entity_poly.pdbx_seq_one_letter_code
_entity_poly.pdbx_strand_id
1 'polypeptide(L)'
;MTEKDLRVILSTNLRKYRTYRKFTQAEFAEKIDISIPFLSDIENGKKWISPHTLVKMADTLEIDAYELLKPEKILPDNPVNIIEKYTADIYATFGKTLDNLCSDYINNMVNK
;
A
#
# COMPACT_ATOMS: atom_id res chain seq x y z
N MET A 1 19.63 -5.03 7.93
CA MET A 1 18.58 -5.71 7.14
C MET A 1 19.10 -7.05 6.67
N THR A 2 18.33 -8.10 6.86
CA THR A 2 18.69 -9.45 6.42
C THR A 2 17.92 -9.80 5.14
N GLU A 3 18.30 -10.90 4.49
CA GLU A 3 17.53 -11.43 3.35
C GLU A 3 16.10 -11.74 3.74
N LYS A 4 15.91 -12.25 4.96
CA LYS A 4 14.57 -12.53 5.50
C LYS A 4 13.74 -11.26 5.60
N ASP A 5 14.33 -10.17 6.09
CA ASP A 5 13.66 -8.88 6.19
C ASP A 5 13.20 -8.39 4.82
N LEU A 6 14.06 -8.54 3.81
CA LEU A 6 13.74 -8.13 2.45
C LEU A 6 12.59 -8.96 1.87
N ARG A 7 12.57 -10.28 2.11
CA ARG A 7 11.48 -11.13 1.68
C ARG A 7 10.16 -10.78 2.36
N VAL A 8 10.20 -10.40 3.62
CA VAL A 8 9.01 -9.96 4.36
C VAL A 8 8.47 -8.65 3.77
N ILE A 9 9.35 -7.71 3.44
CA ILE A 9 8.96 -6.44 2.81
C ILE A 9 8.26 -6.71 1.48
N LEU A 10 8.85 -7.52 0.62
CA LEU A 10 8.25 -7.86 -0.67
C LEU A 10 6.90 -8.55 -0.49
N SER A 11 6.82 -9.55 0.37
CA SER A 11 5.59 -10.32 0.58
C SER A 11 4.45 -9.44 1.09
N THR A 12 4.74 -8.58 2.03
CA THR A 12 3.77 -7.66 2.61
C THR A 12 3.24 -6.68 1.56
N ASN A 13 4.15 -6.04 0.82
CA ASN A 13 3.78 -5.08 -0.20
C ASN A 13 3.04 -5.73 -1.37
N LEU A 14 3.50 -6.89 -1.82
CA LEU A 14 2.88 -7.59 -2.92
C LEU A 14 1.43 -7.96 -2.60
N ARG A 15 1.21 -8.54 -1.43
CA ARG A 15 -0.14 -8.89 -0.96
C ARG A 15 -1.03 -7.67 -0.85
N LYS A 16 -0.50 -6.59 -0.31
CA LYS A 16 -1.21 -5.31 -0.15
C LYS A 16 -1.69 -4.76 -1.50
N TYR A 17 -0.79 -4.62 -2.46
CA TYR A 17 -1.14 -4.08 -3.77
C TYR A 17 -2.02 -5.03 -4.58
N ARG A 18 -1.79 -6.35 -4.49
CA ARG A 18 -2.65 -7.33 -5.13
C ARG A 18 -4.09 -7.23 -4.62
N THR A 19 -4.24 -7.18 -3.31
CA THR A 19 -5.56 -7.04 -2.66
C THR A 19 -6.22 -5.71 -3.01
N TYR A 20 -5.43 -4.65 -3.04
CA TYR A 20 -5.93 -3.33 -3.43
C TYR A 20 -6.50 -3.33 -4.85
N ARG A 21 -5.83 -4.02 -5.76
CA ARG A 21 -6.32 -4.19 -7.14
C ARG A 21 -7.39 -5.25 -7.29
N LYS A 22 -7.77 -5.91 -6.21
CA LYS A 22 -8.80 -6.96 -6.17
C LYS A 22 -8.49 -8.17 -7.04
N PHE A 23 -7.21 -8.48 -7.21
CA PHE A 23 -6.77 -9.69 -7.87
C PHE A 23 -6.73 -10.85 -6.87
N THR A 24 -7.28 -12.00 -7.25
CA THR A 24 -7.01 -13.24 -6.55
C THR A 24 -5.59 -13.70 -6.84
N GLN A 25 -5.05 -14.61 -6.04
CA GLN A 25 -3.74 -15.20 -6.34
C GLN A 25 -3.74 -15.86 -7.72
N ALA A 26 -4.82 -16.56 -8.07
CA ALA A 26 -4.93 -17.22 -9.38
C ALA A 26 -4.90 -16.22 -10.53
N GLU A 27 -5.69 -15.16 -10.43
CA GLU A 27 -5.74 -14.11 -11.46
C GLU A 27 -4.38 -13.40 -11.61
N PHE A 28 -3.75 -13.07 -10.52
CA PHE A 28 -2.47 -12.36 -10.55
C PHE A 28 -1.35 -13.27 -11.09
N ALA A 29 -1.29 -14.53 -10.65
CA ALA A 29 -0.33 -15.51 -11.14
C ALA A 29 -0.45 -15.69 -12.65
N GLU A 30 -1.66 -15.78 -13.17
CA GLU A 30 -1.93 -15.89 -14.60
C GLU A 30 -1.42 -14.65 -15.36
N LYS A 31 -1.69 -13.48 -14.85
CA LYS A 31 -1.27 -12.21 -15.49
C LYS A 31 0.24 -12.05 -15.60
N ILE A 32 0.97 -12.56 -14.63
CA ILE A 32 2.43 -12.47 -14.61
C ILE A 32 3.14 -13.75 -15.03
N ASP A 33 2.37 -14.75 -15.46
CA ASP A 33 2.86 -16.02 -15.98
C ASP A 33 3.75 -16.80 -14.99
N ILE A 34 3.25 -16.96 -13.77
CA ILE A 34 3.86 -17.81 -12.75
C ILE A 34 2.81 -18.76 -12.18
N SER A 35 3.28 -19.82 -11.53
CA SER A 35 2.36 -20.77 -10.88
C SER A 35 1.77 -20.16 -9.60
N ILE A 36 0.57 -20.61 -9.24
CA ILE A 36 -0.08 -20.20 -7.99
C ILE A 36 0.76 -20.58 -6.77
N PRO A 37 1.31 -21.83 -6.68
CA PRO A 37 2.20 -22.18 -5.56
C PRO A 37 3.44 -21.28 -5.45
N PHE A 38 4.02 -20.88 -6.58
CA PHE A 38 5.17 -19.97 -6.58
C PHE A 38 4.78 -18.59 -6.04
N LEU A 39 3.66 -18.05 -6.50
CA LEU A 39 3.14 -16.78 -5.98
C LEU A 39 2.86 -16.88 -4.48
N SER A 40 2.23 -17.96 -4.04
CA SER A 40 1.96 -18.19 -2.62
C SER A 40 3.24 -18.19 -1.78
N ASP A 41 4.29 -18.85 -2.27
CA ASP A 41 5.59 -18.87 -1.59
C ASP A 41 6.22 -17.48 -1.50
N ILE A 42 6.09 -16.66 -2.54
CA ILE A 42 6.57 -15.29 -2.52
C ILE A 42 5.77 -14.47 -1.50
N GLU A 43 4.46 -14.58 -1.51
CA GLU A 43 3.58 -13.85 -0.59
C GLU A 43 3.71 -14.28 0.87
N ASN A 44 4.27 -15.47 1.10
CA ASN A 44 4.58 -15.97 2.46
C ASN A 44 6.03 -15.71 2.88
N GLY A 45 6.80 -15.02 2.05
CA GLY A 45 8.18 -14.68 2.35
C GLY A 45 9.15 -15.86 2.26
N LYS A 46 8.76 -16.94 1.56
CA LYS A 46 9.58 -18.14 1.44
C LYS A 46 10.53 -18.13 0.26
N LYS A 47 10.21 -17.35 -0.79
CA LYS A 47 11.01 -17.30 -2.02
C LYS A 47 11.22 -15.88 -2.47
N TRP A 48 12.30 -15.69 -3.22
CA TRP A 48 12.65 -14.44 -3.88
C TRP A 48 12.32 -14.51 -5.37
N ILE A 49 12.37 -13.38 -6.04
CA ILE A 49 12.02 -13.27 -7.45
C ILE A 49 13.16 -12.65 -8.26
N SER A 50 13.14 -12.92 -9.57
CA SER A 50 14.06 -12.27 -10.50
C SER A 50 13.65 -10.83 -10.76
N PRO A 51 14.58 -9.96 -11.21
CA PRO A 51 14.22 -8.60 -11.62
C PRO A 51 13.14 -8.57 -12.69
N HIS A 52 13.16 -9.51 -13.62
CA HIS A 52 12.14 -9.62 -14.67
C HIS A 52 10.74 -9.85 -14.08
N THR A 53 10.62 -10.75 -13.11
CA THR A 53 9.35 -11.01 -12.43
C THR A 53 8.89 -9.80 -11.61
N LEU A 54 9.84 -9.12 -10.96
CA LEU A 54 9.54 -7.90 -10.20
C LEU A 54 8.93 -6.81 -11.10
N VAL A 55 9.50 -6.61 -12.26
CA VAL A 55 8.98 -5.64 -13.24
C VAL A 55 7.58 -6.02 -13.72
N LYS A 56 7.35 -7.30 -14.03
CA LYS A 56 6.03 -7.79 -14.42
C LYS A 56 4.98 -7.56 -13.34
N MET A 57 5.34 -7.83 -12.08
CA MET A 57 4.46 -7.58 -10.95
C MET A 57 4.10 -6.11 -10.83
N ALA A 58 5.09 -5.25 -10.89
CA ALA A 58 4.89 -3.80 -10.78
C ALA A 58 4.03 -3.27 -11.92
N ASP A 59 4.29 -3.69 -13.15
CA ASP A 59 3.51 -3.27 -14.32
C ASP A 59 2.05 -3.71 -14.21
N THR A 60 1.82 -4.95 -13.79
CA THR A 60 0.46 -5.48 -13.61
C THR A 60 -0.29 -4.74 -12.51
N LEU A 61 0.40 -4.35 -11.46
CA LEU A 61 -0.16 -3.60 -10.35
C LEU A 61 -0.23 -2.09 -10.62
N GLU A 62 0.35 -1.64 -11.73
CA GLU A 62 0.43 -0.22 -12.12
C GLU A 62 1.12 0.64 -11.06
N ILE A 63 2.23 0.13 -10.55
CA ILE A 63 3.10 0.83 -9.58
C ILE A 63 4.55 0.76 -10.05
N ASP A 64 5.38 1.59 -9.47
CA ASP A 64 6.83 1.49 -9.68
C ASP A 64 7.37 0.29 -8.89
N ALA A 65 8.39 -0.38 -9.46
CA ALA A 65 8.96 -1.58 -8.84
C ALA A 65 9.48 -1.32 -7.42
N TYR A 66 10.02 -0.13 -7.16
CA TYR A 66 10.52 0.19 -5.82
C TYR A 66 9.43 0.22 -4.75
N GLU A 67 8.17 0.43 -5.13
CA GLU A 67 7.05 0.39 -4.18
C GLU A 67 6.90 -0.99 -3.55
N LEU A 68 7.28 -2.05 -4.27
CA LEU A 68 7.26 -3.41 -3.74
C LEU A 68 8.38 -3.68 -2.74
N LEU A 69 9.46 -2.90 -2.79
CA LEU A 69 10.62 -3.06 -1.93
C LEU A 69 10.70 -2.00 -0.83
N LYS A 70 9.74 -1.11 -0.77
CA LYS A 70 9.69 -0.03 0.20
C LYS A 70 9.15 -0.55 1.53
N PRO A 71 9.92 -0.46 2.62
CA PRO A 71 9.42 -0.87 3.92
C PRO A 71 8.18 -0.08 4.28
N GLU A 72 7.15 -0.76 4.75
CA GLU A 72 6.04 -0.08 5.41
C GLU A 72 6.56 0.43 6.74
N LYS A 73 6.95 1.69 6.74
CA LYS A 73 7.30 2.34 7.98
C LYS A 73 6.02 2.76 8.69
N ILE A 74 5.49 1.85 9.50
CA ILE A 74 4.81 2.32 10.69
C ILE A 74 5.95 2.90 11.52
N LEU A 75 6.09 4.22 11.47
CA LEU A 75 7.13 4.86 12.27
C LEU A 75 6.56 5.14 13.65
N PRO A 76 6.79 4.25 14.62
CA PRO A 76 6.51 4.62 16.00
C PRO A 76 7.40 5.76 16.46
N ASP A 77 8.43 6.08 15.67
CA ASP A 77 9.51 6.98 16.05
C ASP A 77 9.33 8.40 15.53
N ASN A 78 8.36 8.65 14.63
CA ASN A 78 8.10 10.00 14.14
C ASN A 78 6.62 10.36 14.31
N PRO A 79 6.29 11.16 15.35
CA PRO A 79 4.90 11.57 15.60
C PRO A 79 4.25 12.27 14.42
N VAL A 80 5.02 12.97 13.60
CA VAL A 80 4.49 13.69 12.43
C VAL A 80 3.91 12.71 11.41
N ASN A 81 4.59 11.61 11.13
CA ASN A 81 4.10 10.61 10.17
C ASN A 81 2.86 9.88 10.69
N ILE A 82 2.78 9.65 11.99
CA ILE A 82 1.58 9.08 12.61
C ILE A 82 0.40 10.05 12.47
N ILE A 83 0.64 11.32 12.74
CA ILE A 83 -0.39 12.36 12.62
C ILE A 83 -0.84 12.50 11.18
N GLU A 84 0.08 12.51 10.21
CA GLU A 84 -0.27 12.58 8.79
C GLU A 84 -1.13 11.39 8.36
N LYS A 85 -0.78 10.19 8.78
CA LYS A 85 -1.54 8.98 8.47
C LYS A 85 -2.94 9.04 9.08
N TYR A 86 -3.05 9.38 10.34
CA TYR A 86 -4.35 9.50 11.02
C TYR A 86 -5.16 10.66 10.46
N THR A 87 -4.53 11.76 10.13
CA THR A 87 -5.20 12.89 9.50
C THR A 87 -5.79 12.52 8.16
N ALA A 88 -5.05 11.77 7.33
CA ALA A 88 -5.55 11.29 6.06
C ALA A 88 -6.75 10.35 6.24
N ASP A 89 -6.68 9.43 7.20
CA ASP A 89 -7.77 8.50 7.51
C ASP A 89 -8.99 9.24 8.06
N ILE A 90 -8.78 10.19 8.95
CA ILE A 90 -9.85 11.04 9.50
C ILE A 90 -10.47 11.89 8.40
N TYR A 91 -9.65 12.46 7.53
CA TYR A 91 -10.14 13.29 6.42
C TYR A 91 -10.97 12.45 5.44
N ALA A 92 -10.52 11.24 5.13
CA ALA A 92 -11.30 10.33 4.28
C ALA A 92 -12.63 9.94 4.91
N THR A 93 -12.69 9.77 6.22
CA THR A 93 -13.88 9.38 6.96
C THR A 93 -14.80 10.56 7.25
N PHE A 94 -14.24 11.68 7.64
CA PHE A 94 -14.98 12.85 8.11
C PHE A 94 -14.84 14.09 7.22
N GLY A 95 -14.18 13.95 6.05
CA GLY A 95 -13.81 15.10 5.22
C GLY A 95 -14.96 16.05 4.92
N LYS A 96 -16.11 15.53 4.50
CA LYS A 96 -17.29 16.35 4.21
C LYS A 96 -17.82 17.05 5.46
N THR A 97 -17.83 16.36 6.58
CA THR A 97 -18.32 16.91 7.84
C THR A 97 -17.42 18.03 8.33
N LEU A 98 -16.09 17.82 8.26
CA LEU A 98 -15.12 18.84 8.65
C LEU A 98 -15.17 20.05 7.72
N ASP A 99 -15.27 19.84 6.42
CA ASP A 99 -15.38 20.92 5.45
C ASP A 99 -16.65 21.72 5.67
N ASN A 100 -17.77 21.07 5.93
CA ASN A 100 -19.03 21.74 6.24
C ASN A 100 -18.94 22.58 7.52
N LEU A 101 -18.34 22.04 8.58
CA LEU A 101 -18.14 22.76 9.83
C LEU A 101 -17.24 23.96 9.65
N CYS A 102 -16.14 23.82 8.92
CA CYS A 102 -15.24 24.92 8.61
C CYS A 102 -15.93 26.00 7.78
N SER A 103 -16.69 25.59 6.76
CA SER A 103 -17.44 26.52 5.92
C SER A 103 -18.48 27.30 6.72
N ASP A 104 -19.24 26.62 7.58
CA ASP A 104 -20.22 27.25 8.46
C ASP A 104 -19.57 28.24 9.41
N TYR A 105 -18.43 27.88 9.98
CA TYR A 105 -17.69 28.74 10.88
C TYR A 105 -17.20 30.01 10.17
N ILE A 106 -16.65 29.86 8.97
CA ILE A 106 -16.19 30.97 8.15
C ILE A 106 -17.36 31.85 7.74
N ASN A 107 -18.47 31.27 7.31
CA ASN A 107 -19.68 32.02 6.93
C ASN A 107 -20.23 32.83 8.12
N ASN A 108 -20.25 32.26 9.30
CA ASN A 108 -20.69 32.95 10.50
C ASN A 108 -19.76 34.09 10.86
N MET A 109 -18.46 33.98 10.62
CA MET A 109 -17.50 35.04 10.84
C MET A 109 -17.64 36.17 9.82
N VAL A 110 -17.93 35.84 8.57
CA VAL A 110 -18.03 36.83 7.48
C VAL A 110 -19.37 37.56 7.52
N ASN A 111 -20.44 36.94 7.98
CA ASN A 111 -21.79 37.50 8.02
C ASN A 111 -22.12 38.27 9.29
N LYS A 112 -21.15 38.49 10.13
CA LYS A 112 -21.28 39.39 11.29
C LYS A 112 -20.74 40.78 10.93
#